data_9dcaab0a6606a8c4be8bb76eeae572f4
#
_entry.id   9dcaab0a6606a8c4be8bb76eeae572f4
#
_cell.length_a   1.000
_cell.length_b   1.000
_cell.length_c   1.000
_cell.angle_alpha   90.00
_cell.angle_beta   90.00
_cell.angle_gamma   90.00
#
_symmetry.space_group_name_H-M   'P 1'
#
loop_
_entity.id
_entity.type
_entity.pdbx_description
1 polymer ?
#
loop_
_entity_poly.entity_id
_entity_poly.type
_entity_poly.pdbx_seq_one_letter_code
_entity_poly.pdbx_strand_id
1 'polypeptide(L)'
;MQRHLSDYIKVYHNHIDDGICKQTIDELNAAVWHEHTFDDYDNKTKIKLSGNQELSTSYDNVSTKDVLMKQIWEGLNQYIIKDFHFSWLDGWNGFTPLRFNQYKENKKMAEHCDHIIINEAGTRKGIPVLSIIGSLNDDYEGGEFIMFQDEEIKLKQGDLMIFPSVFLYPHRVEPVTKGVRNTFVSWAW
;
A
#
# COMPACT_ATOMS: atom_id res chain seq x y z
N MET A 1 -13.53 8.51 25.11
CA MET A 1 -14.19 7.81 23.98
C MET A 1 -13.38 6.55 23.72
N GLN A 2 -14.03 5.38 23.66
CA GLN A 2 -13.35 4.12 23.34
C GLN A 2 -13.04 4.12 21.85
N ARG A 3 -11.79 3.84 21.47
CA ARG A 3 -11.37 3.74 20.05
C ARG A 3 -11.38 2.28 19.61
N HIS A 4 -11.83 2.03 18.39
CA HIS A 4 -11.77 0.75 17.72
C HIS A 4 -10.54 0.72 16.79
N LEU A 5 -10.11 -0.47 16.34
CA LEU A 5 -8.98 -0.60 15.42
C LEU A 5 -9.25 0.14 14.09
N SER A 6 -10.48 0.09 13.61
CA SER A 6 -10.90 0.79 12.39
C SER A 6 -10.78 2.32 12.48
N ASP A 7 -10.82 2.91 13.67
CA ASP A 7 -10.63 4.36 13.84
C ASP A 7 -9.24 4.84 13.41
N TYR A 8 -8.26 3.92 13.37
CA TYR A 8 -6.88 4.21 12.97
C TYR A 8 -6.64 3.97 11.47
N ILE A 9 -7.65 3.57 10.72
CA ILE A 9 -7.60 3.53 9.25
C ILE A 9 -8.11 4.87 8.74
N LYS A 10 -7.30 5.58 7.97
CA LYS A 10 -7.70 6.86 7.36
C LYS A 10 -7.59 6.78 5.86
N VAL A 11 -8.67 7.21 5.20
CA VAL A 11 -8.69 7.39 3.75
C VAL A 11 -8.82 8.89 3.48
N TYR A 12 -7.81 9.45 2.82
CA TYR A 12 -7.80 10.84 2.36
C TYR A 12 -8.24 10.85 0.90
N HIS A 13 -9.48 11.28 0.68
CA HIS A 13 -10.08 11.28 -0.65
C HIS A 13 -9.51 12.41 -1.53
N ASN A 14 -9.33 12.10 -2.81
CA ASN A 14 -8.77 13.05 -3.80
C ASN A 14 -7.45 13.69 -3.33
N HIS A 15 -6.63 12.93 -2.63
CA HIS A 15 -5.36 13.41 -2.08
C HIS A 15 -4.28 13.52 -3.16
N ILE A 16 -4.37 12.69 -4.20
CA ILE A 16 -3.49 12.65 -5.35
C ILE A 16 -4.28 13.15 -6.56
N ASP A 17 -3.70 14.09 -7.30
CA ASP A 17 -4.32 14.65 -8.50
C ASP A 17 -4.53 13.57 -9.58
N ASP A 18 -5.68 13.61 -10.25
CA ASP A 18 -6.05 12.64 -11.29
C ASP A 18 -5.06 12.62 -12.46
N GLY A 19 -4.51 13.78 -12.83
CA GLY A 19 -3.49 13.88 -13.86
C GLY A 19 -2.20 13.16 -13.47
N ILE A 20 -1.79 13.26 -12.19
CA ILE A 20 -0.64 12.53 -11.65
C ILE A 20 -0.91 11.03 -11.64
N CYS A 21 -2.10 10.60 -11.23
CA CYS A 21 -2.49 9.19 -11.28
C CYS A 21 -2.38 8.64 -12.71
N LYS A 22 -2.99 9.33 -13.67
CA LYS A 22 -2.97 8.93 -15.07
C LYS A 22 -1.56 8.89 -15.65
N GLN A 23 -0.77 9.96 -15.46
CA GLN A 23 0.61 10.01 -15.92
C GLN A 23 1.44 8.87 -15.33
N THR A 24 1.27 8.57 -14.04
CA THR A 24 1.96 7.45 -13.39
C THR A 24 1.62 6.12 -14.05
N ILE A 25 0.34 5.85 -14.31
CA ILE A 25 -0.11 4.62 -14.99
C ILE A 25 0.46 4.55 -16.41
N ASP A 26 0.42 5.65 -17.16
CA ASP A 26 0.93 5.70 -18.53
C ASP A 26 2.44 5.34 -18.58
N GLU A 27 3.23 5.84 -17.64
CA GLU A 27 4.65 5.50 -17.52
C GLU A 27 4.86 4.04 -17.09
N LEU A 28 4.03 3.53 -16.17
CA LEU A 28 4.10 2.14 -15.70
C LEU A 28 3.74 1.10 -16.79
N ASN A 29 3.15 1.50 -17.91
CA ASN A 29 2.95 0.61 -19.06
C ASN A 29 4.27 0.11 -19.67
N ALA A 30 5.36 0.86 -19.51
CA ALA A 30 6.70 0.46 -19.94
C ALA A 30 7.57 -0.13 -18.82
N ALA A 31 7.02 -0.26 -17.60
CA ALA A 31 7.76 -0.72 -16.44
C ALA A 31 8.06 -2.22 -16.48
N VAL A 32 9.11 -2.62 -15.78
CA VAL A 32 9.44 -4.02 -15.53
C VAL A 32 8.65 -4.51 -14.33
N TRP A 33 7.82 -5.52 -14.56
CA TRP A 33 6.98 -6.11 -13.53
C TRP A 33 7.50 -7.47 -13.09
N HIS A 34 7.55 -7.67 -11.77
CA HIS A 34 7.93 -8.92 -11.14
C HIS A 34 6.72 -9.49 -10.39
N GLU A 35 6.58 -10.79 -10.40
CA GLU A 35 5.53 -11.45 -9.61
C GLU A 35 5.83 -11.28 -8.12
N HIS A 36 4.82 -10.89 -7.36
CA HIS A 36 4.96 -10.72 -5.91
C HIS A 36 5.25 -12.03 -5.20
N THR A 37 6.05 -11.97 -4.16
CA THR A 37 6.34 -13.12 -3.28
C THR A 37 6.41 -12.65 -1.83
N PHE A 38 6.07 -13.55 -0.91
CA PHE A 38 6.26 -13.39 0.52
C PHE A 38 7.55 -14.07 0.98
N ASP A 39 8.15 -13.57 2.07
CA ASP A 39 9.26 -14.26 2.72
C ASP A 39 8.75 -15.43 3.58
N ASP A 40 9.28 -16.60 3.35
CA ASP A 40 9.16 -17.73 4.25
C ASP A 40 10.39 -17.76 5.17
N TYR A 41 10.21 -17.26 6.37
CA TYR A 41 11.30 -17.13 7.34
C TYR A 41 11.82 -18.46 7.87
N ASP A 42 10.95 -19.48 7.93
CA ASP A 42 11.29 -20.81 8.43
C ASP A 42 12.21 -21.53 7.44
N ASN A 43 11.88 -21.46 6.16
CA ASN A 43 12.64 -22.12 5.10
C ASN A 43 13.64 -21.19 4.40
N LYS A 44 13.67 -19.90 4.74
CA LYS A 44 14.51 -18.87 4.10
C LYS A 44 14.32 -18.82 2.57
N THR A 45 13.10 -18.94 2.12
CA THR A 45 12.71 -18.95 0.71
C THR A 45 11.65 -17.91 0.43
N LYS A 46 11.34 -17.70 -0.85
CA LYS A 46 10.22 -16.88 -1.30
C LYS A 46 9.05 -17.80 -1.65
N ILE A 47 7.86 -17.44 -1.20
CA ILE A 47 6.63 -18.20 -1.46
C ILE A 47 5.55 -17.33 -2.07
N LYS A 48 4.63 -17.95 -2.78
CA LYS A 48 3.44 -17.32 -3.37
C LYS A 48 2.21 -17.83 -2.62
N LEU A 49 1.68 -17.04 -1.72
CA LEU A 49 0.51 -17.43 -0.92
C LEU A 49 -0.75 -17.58 -1.77
N SER A 50 -0.85 -16.82 -2.85
CA SER A 50 -1.96 -16.92 -3.81
C SER A 50 -1.64 -17.78 -5.05
N GLY A 51 -0.49 -18.44 -5.08
CA GLY A 51 -0.05 -19.26 -6.21
C GLY A 51 0.03 -18.46 -7.51
N ASN A 52 -0.67 -18.90 -8.56
CA ASN A 52 -0.69 -18.20 -9.86
C ASN A 52 -1.53 -16.91 -9.87
N GLN A 53 -2.22 -16.60 -8.76
CA GLN A 53 -3.04 -15.40 -8.62
C GLN A 53 -2.29 -14.24 -7.97
N GLU A 54 -1.00 -14.37 -7.67
CA GLU A 54 -0.21 -13.27 -7.12
C GLU A 54 -0.20 -12.06 -8.06
N LEU A 55 -0.27 -10.87 -7.44
CA LEU A 55 -0.11 -9.60 -8.15
C LEU A 55 1.30 -9.45 -8.71
N SER A 56 1.48 -8.41 -9.52
CA SER A 56 2.80 -7.99 -10.00
C SER A 56 3.26 -6.71 -9.29
N THR A 57 4.55 -6.60 -9.02
CA THR A 57 5.16 -5.44 -8.37
C THR A 57 6.25 -4.83 -9.26
N SER A 58 6.44 -3.52 -9.15
CA SER A 58 7.53 -2.80 -9.79
C SER A 58 8.12 -1.74 -8.85
N TYR A 59 9.42 -1.54 -8.97
CA TYR A 59 10.16 -0.46 -8.31
C TYR A 59 10.73 0.53 -9.34
N ASP A 60 10.24 0.47 -10.57
CA ASP A 60 10.71 1.33 -11.64
C ASP A 60 10.52 2.81 -11.30
N ASN A 61 11.44 3.62 -11.79
CA ASN A 61 11.38 5.05 -11.58
C ASN A 61 10.42 5.70 -12.56
N VAL A 62 9.44 6.41 -12.02
CA VAL A 62 8.48 7.23 -12.79
C VAL A 62 8.77 8.70 -12.55
N SER A 63 8.46 9.55 -13.53
CA SER A 63 8.71 11.00 -13.42
C SER A 63 7.86 11.67 -12.34
N THR A 64 6.70 11.07 -12.01
CA THR A 64 5.79 11.54 -10.95
C THR A 64 6.24 11.16 -9.53
N LYS A 65 7.32 10.41 -9.37
CA LYS A 65 7.78 9.87 -8.09
C LYS A 65 7.91 10.93 -6.99
N ASP A 66 8.55 12.06 -7.29
CA ASP A 66 8.78 13.10 -6.28
C ASP A 66 7.47 13.76 -5.82
N VAL A 67 6.50 13.88 -6.74
CA VAL A 67 5.17 14.37 -6.41
C VAL A 67 4.45 13.36 -5.51
N LEU A 68 4.45 12.08 -5.85
CA LEU A 68 3.84 11.02 -5.04
C LEU A 68 4.50 10.92 -3.65
N MET A 69 5.82 11.01 -3.57
CA MET A 69 6.55 11.04 -2.29
C MET A 69 6.16 12.23 -1.43
N LYS A 70 5.95 13.40 -2.04
CA LYS A 70 5.44 14.58 -1.34
C LYS A 70 4.01 14.38 -0.83
N GLN A 71 3.14 13.76 -1.63
CA GLN A 71 1.77 13.44 -1.22
C GLN A 71 1.74 12.46 -0.03
N ILE A 72 2.63 11.46 -0.03
CA ILE A 72 2.80 10.56 1.15
C ILE A 72 3.20 11.38 2.38
N TRP A 73 4.17 12.29 2.25
CA TRP A 73 4.59 13.15 3.34
C TRP A 73 3.44 13.98 3.90
N GLU A 74 2.66 14.61 3.04
CA GLU A 74 1.50 15.41 3.42
C GLU A 74 0.44 14.57 4.13
N GLY A 75 0.17 13.35 3.63
CA GLY A 75 -0.74 12.39 4.27
C GLY A 75 -0.26 11.95 5.65
N LEU A 76 1.03 11.64 5.80
CA LEU A 76 1.62 11.29 7.10
C LEU A 76 1.51 12.44 8.11
N ASN A 77 1.78 13.67 7.69
CA ASN A 77 1.59 14.85 8.54
C ASN A 77 0.13 15.01 8.95
N GLN A 78 -0.80 14.81 8.02
CA GLN A 78 -2.23 14.85 8.31
C GLN A 78 -2.57 13.79 9.35
N TYR A 79 -2.16 12.55 9.14
CA TYR A 79 -2.44 11.40 10.00
C TYR A 79 -1.86 11.59 11.41
N ILE A 80 -0.54 11.83 11.52
CA ILE A 80 0.17 11.84 12.80
C ILE A 80 -0.12 13.10 13.59
N ILE A 81 -0.06 14.26 12.94
CA ILE A 81 -0.09 15.55 13.65
C ILE A 81 -1.50 16.07 13.80
N LYS A 82 -2.33 16.01 12.74
CA LYS A 82 -3.64 16.66 12.76
C LYS A 82 -4.76 15.75 13.25
N ASP A 83 -4.81 14.50 12.75
CA ASP A 83 -5.93 13.61 13.06
C ASP A 83 -5.77 12.93 14.41
N PHE A 84 -4.58 12.44 14.73
CA PHE A 84 -4.34 11.69 15.96
C PHE A 84 -3.64 12.47 17.06
N HIS A 85 -2.83 13.43 16.70
CA HIS A 85 -2.12 14.28 17.67
C HIS A 85 -1.37 13.48 18.73
N PHE A 86 -0.61 12.48 18.30
CA PHE A 86 0.11 11.58 19.19
C PHE A 86 1.30 12.28 19.85
N SER A 87 1.07 12.85 21.04
CA SER A 87 2.13 13.55 21.79
C SER A 87 3.26 12.64 22.28
N TRP A 88 3.05 11.32 22.27
CA TRP A 88 4.06 10.31 22.63
C TRP A 88 4.81 9.72 21.42
N LEU A 89 4.42 10.06 20.21
CA LEU A 89 5.13 9.65 19.01
C LEU A 89 6.13 10.75 18.64
N ASP A 90 7.41 10.51 18.93
CA ASP A 90 8.51 11.42 18.63
C ASP A 90 8.83 11.51 17.12
N GLY A 91 7.79 11.40 16.29
CA GLY A 91 7.92 11.41 14.85
C GLY A 91 8.26 10.04 14.27
N TRP A 92 8.62 10.06 13.03
CA TRP A 92 8.96 8.90 12.22
C TRP A 92 10.26 9.18 11.45
N ASN A 93 11.01 8.11 11.17
CA ASN A 93 12.35 8.21 10.58
C ASN A 93 12.36 8.15 9.05
N GLY A 94 11.24 8.42 8.41
CA GLY A 94 11.06 8.39 6.96
C GLY A 94 10.20 7.21 6.50
N PHE A 95 10.15 7.02 5.21
CA PHE A 95 9.35 5.98 4.56
C PHE A 95 10.11 5.38 3.37
N THR A 96 9.67 4.20 2.91
CA THR A 96 10.31 3.49 1.80
C THR A 96 10.13 4.21 0.47
N PRO A 97 10.99 3.93 -0.52
CA PRO A 97 10.66 4.16 -1.92
C PRO A 97 9.33 3.51 -2.29
N LEU A 98 8.70 4.06 -3.33
CA LEU A 98 7.43 3.54 -3.84
C LEU A 98 7.63 2.13 -4.41
N ARG A 99 6.71 1.23 -4.06
CA ARG A 99 6.48 -0.02 -4.76
C ARG A 99 5.14 0.09 -5.47
N PHE A 100 5.14 -0.07 -6.78
CA PHE A 100 3.91 -0.12 -7.57
C PHE A 100 3.37 -1.54 -7.58
N ASN A 101 2.06 -1.67 -7.41
CA ASN A 101 1.34 -2.93 -7.44
C ASN A 101 0.35 -2.91 -8.60
N GLN A 102 0.35 -3.98 -9.39
CA GLN A 102 -0.59 -4.17 -10.49
C GLN A 102 -1.33 -5.49 -10.32
N TYR A 103 -2.66 -5.40 -10.30
CA TYR A 103 -3.57 -6.54 -10.24
C TYR A 103 -4.31 -6.63 -11.58
N LYS A 104 -3.90 -7.53 -12.45
CA LYS A 104 -4.64 -7.90 -13.67
C LYS A 104 -5.80 -8.82 -13.31
N GLU A 105 -6.65 -9.15 -14.27
CA GLU A 105 -7.75 -10.10 -14.05
C GLU A 105 -7.26 -11.40 -13.39
N ASN A 106 -8.03 -11.88 -12.41
CA ASN A 106 -7.76 -13.02 -11.53
C ASN A 106 -6.55 -12.85 -10.59
N LYS A 107 -5.94 -11.66 -10.52
CA LYS A 107 -4.85 -11.37 -9.58
C LYS A 107 -5.40 -10.82 -8.29
N LYS A 108 -4.75 -11.20 -7.17
CA LYS A 108 -5.13 -10.84 -5.80
C LYS A 108 -3.91 -10.71 -4.91
N MET A 109 -4.13 -10.31 -3.67
CA MET A 109 -3.16 -10.36 -2.57
C MET A 109 -3.73 -11.23 -1.46
N ALA A 110 -3.03 -12.29 -1.07
CA ALA A 110 -3.44 -13.13 0.06
C ALA A 110 -3.53 -12.32 1.36
N GLU A 111 -4.32 -12.81 2.31
CA GLU A 111 -4.42 -12.19 3.63
C GLU A 111 -3.05 -12.20 4.33
N HIS A 112 -2.64 -11.04 4.81
CA HIS A 112 -1.38 -10.81 5.49
C HIS A 112 -1.47 -9.56 6.36
N CYS A 113 -0.44 -9.29 7.12
CA CYS A 113 -0.18 -7.99 7.73
C CYS A 113 1.22 -7.52 7.33
N ASP A 114 1.41 -6.21 7.34
CA ASP A 114 2.69 -5.58 6.98
C ASP A 114 3.73 -5.60 8.11
N HIS A 115 3.48 -6.41 9.15
CA HIS A 115 4.36 -6.63 10.28
C HIS A 115 5.55 -7.54 9.87
N ILE A 116 6.40 -6.99 9.01
CA ILE A 116 7.55 -7.70 8.45
C ILE A 116 8.85 -6.98 8.79
N ILE A 117 9.92 -7.73 8.93
CA ILE A 117 11.26 -7.16 9.04
C ILE A 117 11.71 -6.81 7.63
N ILE A 118 11.52 -5.56 7.22
CA ILE A 118 11.93 -5.12 5.89
C ILE A 118 13.46 -4.98 5.87
N ASN A 119 14.10 -5.83 5.08
CA ASN A 119 15.54 -5.82 4.86
C ASN A 119 15.90 -5.45 3.41
N GLU A 120 14.94 -4.92 2.65
CA GLU A 120 15.08 -4.81 1.19
C GLU A 120 16.04 -3.72 0.68
N ALA A 121 16.45 -2.77 1.48
CA ALA A 121 17.35 -1.71 1.02
C ALA A 121 18.69 -1.64 1.77
N GLY A 122 19.03 -2.65 2.54
CA GLY A 122 20.36 -2.72 3.19
C GLY A 122 20.63 -1.70 4.30
N THR A 123 19.78 -0.72 4.52
CA THR A 123 20.04 0.41 5.41
C THR A 123 19.10 0.54 6.60
N ARG A 124 17.90 -0.03 6.55
CA ARG A 124 16.93 0.03 7.68
C ARG A 124 16.47 -1.35 8.08
N LYS A 125 16.55 -1.61 9.36
CA LYS A 125 16.02 -2.81 10.02
C LYS A 125 14.90 -2.36 10.95
N GLY A 126 13.81 -3.09 10.96
CA GLY A 126 12.72 -2.84 11.87
C GLY A 126 11.36 -3.09 11.23
N ILE A 127 10.35 -3.09 12.08
CA ILE A 127 8.97 -3.25 11.66
C ILE A 127 8.43 -1.86 11.34
N PRO A 128 7.77 -1.65 10.18
CA PRO A 128 7.15 -0.39 9.87
C PRO A 128 6.04 -0.07 10.88
N VAL A 129 5.84 1.20 11.13
CA VAL A 129 4.78 1.70 12.02
C VAL A 129 3.49 1.92 11.25
N LEU A 130 3.58 2.47 10.04
CA LEU A 130 2.43 2.79 9.19
C LEU A 130 2.62 2.21 7.79
N SER A 131 1.52 1.68 7.27
CA SER A 131 1.35 1.29 5.87
C SER A 131 0.61 2.40 5.12
N ILE A 132 1.07 2.71 3.92
CA ILE A 132 0.54 3.76 3.06
C ILE A 132 0.20 3.14 1.71
N ILE A 133 -1.04 3.32 1.26
CA ILE A 133 -1.52 2.82 -0.03
C ILE A 133 -2.16 3.97 -0.80
N GLY A 134 -1.67 4.24 -2.01
CA GLY A 134 -2.29 5.19 -2.93
C GLY A 134 -2.99 4.45 -4.07
N SER A 135 -4.24 4.79 -4.34
CA SER A 135 -5.02 4.24 -5.47
C SER A 135 -4.81 5.09 -6.71
N LEU A 136 -4.33 4.47 -7.80
CA LEU A 136 -4.03 5.19 -9.04
C LEU A 136 -5.20 5.19 -10.01
N ASN A 137 -6.14 4.22 -9.89
CA ASN A 137 -7.35 4.14 -10.71
C ASN A 137 -8.49 3.46 -9.96
N ASP A 138 -9.70 3.55 -10.51
CA ASP A 138 -10.91 2.88 -10.01
C ASP A 138 -11.80 2.34 -11.15
N ASP A 139 -11.27 2.26 -12.37
CA ASP A 139 -11.94 1.78 -13.58
C ASP A 139 -11.81 0.26 -13.78
N TYR A 140 -11.94 -0.50 -12.70
CA TYR A 140 -11.89 -1.95 -12.65
C TYR A 140 -13.07 -2.52 -11.84
N GLU A 141 -13.32 -3.84 -11.96
CA GLU A 141 -14.33 -4.55 -11.16
C GLU A 141 -13.63 -5.65 -10.32
N GLY A 142 -14.16 -5.93 -9.11
CA GLY A 142 -13.47 -6.76 -8.12
C GLY A 142 -12.32 -6.01 -7.47
N GLY A 143 -11.35 -6.75 -6.93
CA GLY A 143 -10.16 -6.15 -6.33
C GLY A 143 -10.43 -5.37 -5.05
N GLU A 144 -11.49 -5.73 -4.31
CA GLU A 144 -11.86 -5.11 -3.04
C GLU A 144 -10.71 -5.24 -2.03
N PHE A 145 -10.44 -4.13 -1.32
CA PHE A 145 -9.49 -4.14 -0.21
C PHE A 145 -10.24 -4.46 1.08
N ILE A 146 -9.96 -5.61 1.66
CA ILE A 146 -10.66 -6.13 2.84
C ILE A 146 -9.72 -6.12 4.04
N MET A 147 -10.20 -5.57 5.16
CA MET A 147 -9.53 -5.59 6.47
C MET A 147 -10.34 -6.39 7.48
N PHE A 148 -9.66 -6.91 8.50
CA PHE A 148 -10.28 -7.60 9.64
C PHE A 148 -11.25 -8.72 9.22
N GLN A 149 -10.94 -9.44 8.13
CA GLN A 149 -11.71 -10.54 7.53
C GLN A 149 -12.86 -10.10 6.60
N ASP A 150 -13.65 -9.06 6.94
CA ASP A 150 -14.89 -8.72 6.23
C ASP A 150 -15.14 -7.20 6.05
N GLU A 151 -14.30 -6.32 6.60
CA GLU A 151 -14.47 -4.87 6.45
C GLU A 151 -13.90 -4.38 5.12
N GLU A 152 -14.76 -4.04 4.18
CA GLU A 152 -14.36 -3.48 2.89
C GLU A 152 -13.97 -2.00 3.03
N ILE A 153 -12.74 -1.66 2.63
CA ILE A 153 -12.27 -0.28 2.52
C ILE A 153 -12.31 0.14 1.05
N LYS A 154 -13.26 1.02 0.73
CA LYS A 154 -13.42 1.52 -0.65
C LYS A 154 -12.40 2.60 -0.95
N LEU A 155 -11.62 2.38 -1.99
CA LEU A 155 -10.65 3.33 -2.52
C LEU A 155 -11.03 3.72 -3.95
N LYS A 156 -11.02 5.01 -4.23
CA LYS A 156 -11.17 5.59 -5.56
C LYS A 156 -9.84 6.08 -6.09
N GLN A 157 -9.79 6.41 -7.37
CA GLN A 157 -8.63 7.08 -7.95
C GLN A 157 -8.28 8.33 -7.14
N GLY A 158 -6.99 8.50 -6.86
CA GLY A 158 -6.49 9.64 -6.09
C GLY A 158 -6.60 9.52 -4.57
N ASP A 159 -7.20 8.45 -4.04
CA ASP A 159 -7.28 8.24 -2.59
C ASP A 159 -5.94 7.75 -2.03
N LEU A 160 -5.61 8.27 -0.85
CA LEU A 160 -4.47 7.81 -0.04
C LEU A 160 -4.99 7.21 1.26
N MET A 161 -4.71 5.93 1.50
CA MET A 161 -5.03 5.23 2.74
C MET A 161 -3.79 5.08 3.60
N ILE A 162 -3.93 5.34 4.91
CA ILE A 162 -2.88 5.16 5.92
C ILE A 162 -3.46 4.38 7.10
N PHE A 163 -2.74 3.36 7.56
CA PHE A 163 -3.12 2.53 8.71
C PHE A 163 -1.88 1.94 9.40
N PRO A 164 -1.99 1.46 10.67
CA PRO A 164 -0.88 0.83 11.35
C PRO A 164 -0.43 -0.47 10.69
N SER A 165 0.89 -0.68 10.57
CA SER A 165 1.48 -1.88 9.93
C SER A 165 1.52 -3.12 10.83
N VAL A 166 1.06 -3.02 12.08
CA VAL A 166 1.20 -4.10 13.06
C VAL A 166 0.25 -5.27 12.79
N PHE A 167 0.55 -6.42 13.39
CA PHE A 167 -0.18 -7.69 13.20
C PHE A 167 -1.70 -7.64 13.50
N LEU A 168 -2.19 -6.57 14.13
CA LEU A 168 -3.61 -6.36 14.38
C LEU A 168 -4.40 -5.86 13.16
N TYR A 169 -3.72 -5.58 12.05
CA TYR A 169 -4.32 -5.07 10.81
C TYR A 169 -4.14 -6.05 9.65
N PRO A 170 -4.71 -7.28 9.76
CA PRO A 170 -4.72 -8.21 8.65
C PRO A 170 -5.56 -7.65 7.52
N HIS A 171 -5.07 -7.80 6.30
CA HIS A 171 -5.76 -7.33 5.10
C HIS A 171 -5.44 -8.19 3.89
N ARG A 172 -6.31 -8.12 2.90
CA ARG A 172 -6.15 -8.79 1.62
C ARG A 172 -6.75 -7.94 0.48
N VAL A 173 -6.45 -8.32 -0.74
CA VAL A 173 -7.12 -7.79 -1.93
C VAL A 173 -7.76 -8.96 -2.65
N GLU A 174 -9.08 -8.87 -2.86
CA GLU A 174 -9.83 -9.88 -3.60
C GLU A 174 -9.44 -9.88 -5.09
N PRO A 175 -9.76 -10.96 -5.83
CA PRO A 175 -9.42 -11.02 -7.24
C PRO A 175 -10.08 -9.90 -8.04
N VAL A 176 -9.28 -9.24 -8.90
CA VAL A 176 -9.83 -8.36 -9.93
C VAL A 176 -10.60 -9.21 -10.95
N THR A 177 -11.84 -8.88 -11.21
CA THR A 177 -12.72 -9.63 -12.12
C THR A 177 -12.74 -9.05 -13.53
N LYS A 178 -12.44 -7.75 -13.67
CA LYS A 178 -12.34 -7.07 -14.95
C LYS A 178 -11.43 -5.84 -14.86
N GLY A 179 -10.61 -5.63 -15.88
CA GLY A 179 -9.69 -4.50 -15.96
C GLY A 179 -8.39 -4.72 -15.20
N VAL A 180 -7.78 -3.63 -14.76
CA VAL A 180 -6.49 -3.65 -14.05
C VAL A 180 -6.54 -2.67 -12.88
N ARG A 181 -6.28 -3.14 -11.67
CA ARG A 181 -6.14 -2.30 -10.49
C ARG A 181 -4.67 -1.93 -10.31
N ASN A 182 -4.38 -0.62 -10.25
CA ASN A 182 -3.04 -0.09 -10.04
C ASN A 182 -2.99 0.72 -8.75
N THR A 183 -1.99 0.44 -7.91
CA THR A 183 -1.74 1.17 -6.67
C THR A 183 -0.24 1.36 -6.49
N PHE A 184 0.13 2.27 -5.60
CA PHE A 184 1.46 2.25 -5.02
C PHE A 184 1.37 2.02 -3.51
N VAL A 185 2.44 1.49 -2.94
CA VAL A 185 2.58 1.29 -1.50
C VAL A 185 3.91 1.82 -1.01
N SER A 186 3.92 2.25 0.24
CA SER A 186 5.09 2.64 0.99
C SER A 186 4.88 2.34 2.47
N TRP A 187 5.95 2.27 3.24
CA TRP A 187 5.89 2.01 4.69
C TRP A 187 6.75 3.04 5.42
N ALA A 188 6.22 3.55 6.55
CA ALA A 188 6.92 4.50 7.42
C ALA A 188 7.38 3.84 8.73
N TRP A 189 8.52 4.31 9.27
CA TRP A 189 9.11 3.90 10.55
C TRP A 189 9.12 5.03 11.56
#